data_b8bdb56169631944a0b987347bcc16fd
#
_entry.id   b8bdb56169631944a0b987347bcc16fd
#
_cell.length_a   1.000
_cell.length_b   1.000
_cell.length_c   1.000
_cell.angle_alpha   90.00
_cell.angle_beta   90.00
_cell.angle_gamma   90.00
#
_symmetry.space_group_name_H-M   'P 1'
#
loop_
_entity.id
_entity.type
_entity.pdbx_description
1 polymer ?
#
loop_
_entity_poly.entity_id
_entity_poly.type
_entity_poly.pdbx_seq_one_letter_code
_entity_poly.pdbx_strand_id
1 'polypeptide(L)'
;KIDGEPVKPKVTPEGLTCEVPNIPFIWECEVQIDPAANTALEGLYQSSGMYCTQCEAEGFRKITYYPDRPDVMSTFTVRINGPHSTLLSNGNPVASGDGWAEWHDPWPKPAYLFALVAGELIAHPGEFTTMNGRSVDLNLYVRPGDEGKCAFGMQALKDSMKWDEE
;
A
#
# COMPACT_ATOMS: atom_id res chain seq x y z
N LYS A 1 10.57 -14.20 -13.69
CA LYS A 1 11.99 -14.26 -14.06
C LYS A 1 12.82 -14.27 -12.79
N ILE A 2 14.05 -14.76 -12.91
CA ILE A 2 15.10 -14.64 -11.87
C ILE A 2 16.28 -13.96 -12.54
N ASP A 3 16.72 -12.81 -11.98
CA ASP A 3 17.82 -11.98 -12.52
C ASP A 3 17.67 -11.65 -14.02
N GLY A 4 16.43 -11.38 -14.44
CA GLY A 4 16.06 -11.09 -15.82
C GLY A 4 15.81 -12.32 -16.70
N GLU A 5 16.28 -13.52 -16.30
CA GLU A 5 16.14 -14.74 -17.08
C GLU A 5 14.77 -15.41 -16.84
N PRO A 6 14.09 -15.86 -17.90
CA PRO A 6 12.82 -16.57 -17.79
C PRO A 6 12.95 -17.89 -17.03
N VAL A 7 12.05 -18.13 -16.08
CA VAL A 7 11.95 -19.41 -15.35
C VAL A 7 10.56 -20.02 -15.56
N LYS A 8 10.44 -21.33 -15.34
CA LYS A 8 9.17 -22.06 -15.44
C LYS A 8 8.76 -22.55 -14.05
N PRO A 9 8.08 -21.74 -13.26
CA PRO A 9 7.62 -22.16 -11.93
C PRO A 9 6.50 -23.19 -12.07
N LYS A 10 6.36 -24.03 -11.04
CA LYS A 10 5.16 -24.85 -10.85
C LYS A 10 4.12 -24.00 -10.11
N VAL A 11 3.00 -23.75 -10.78
CA VAL A 11 1.88 -22.98 -10.20
C VAL A 11 0.76 -23.96 -9.85
N THR A 12 0.22 -23.84 -8.63
CA THR A 12 -0.92 -24.60 -8.12
C THR A 12 -1.92 -23.63 -7.47
N PRO A 13 -3.14 -24.08 -7.10
CA PRO A 13 -4.05 -23.23 -6.32
C PRO A 13 -3.47 -22.73 -5.00
N GLU A 14 -2.53 -23.48 -4.42
CA GLU A 14 -1.90 -23.16 -3.13
C GLU A 14 -0.74 -22.17 -3.28
N GLY A 15 -0.18 -22.00 -4.48
CA GLY A 15 0.91 -21.07 -4.69
C GLY A 15 1.83 -21.40 -5.85
N LEU A 16 3.01 -20.80 -5.81
CA LEU A 16 4.05 -20.93 -6.82
C LEU A 16 5.31 -21.51 -6.19
N THR A 17 5.88 -22.52 -6.84
CA THR A 17 7.17 -23.11 -6.45
C THR A 17 8.16 -22.98 -7.61
N CYS A 18 9.36 -22.52 -7.32
CA CYS A 18 10.45 -22.36 -8.27
C CYS A 18 11.79 -22.70 -7.59
N GLU A 19 12.69 -23.33 -8.35
CA GLU A 19 14.09 -23.45 -7.94
C GLU A 19 14.75 -22.07 -8.04
N VAL A 20 15.48 -21.68 -7.00
CA VAL A 20 16.16 -20.40 -6.91
C VAL A 20 17.64 -20.60 -6.55
N PRO A 21 18.53 -19.70 -6.95
CA PRO A 21 19.94 -19.77 -6.55
C PRO A 21 20.10 -19.59 -5.03
N ASN A 22 21.15 -20.17 -4.45
CA ASN A 22 21.48 -20.01 -3.02
C ASN A 22 22.35 -18.77 -2.77
N ILE A 23 22.03 -17.68 -3.44
CA ILE A 23 22.62 -16.34 -3.33
C ILE A 23 21.51 -15.31 -3.47
N PRO A 24 21.69 -14.05 -3.08
CA PRO A 24 20.73 -13.00 -3.37
C PRO A 24 20.40 -12.93 -4.86
N PHE A 25 19.12 -12.76 -5.19
CA PHE A 25 18.63 -12.69 -6.58
C PHE A 25 17.44 -11.72 -6.68
N ILE A 26 17.14 -11.31 -7.91
CA ILE A 26 15.97 -10.50 -8.23
C ILE A 26 14.87 -11.42 -8.75
N TRP A 27 13.73 -11.44 -8.05
CA TRP A 27 12.51 -12.11 -8.51
C TRP A 27 11.60 -11.10 -9.21
N GLU A 28 11.19 -11.42 -10.44
CA GLU A 28 10.24 -10.63 -11.20
C GLU A 28 9.02 -11.47 -11.56
N CYS A 29 7.83 -11.00 -11.25
CA CYS A 29 6.58 -11.60 -11.72
C CYS A 29 5.62 -10.51 -12.19
N GLU A 30 4.81 -10.85 -13.17
CA GLU A 30 3.69 -10.06 -13.65
C GLU A 30 2.43 -10.87 -13.40
N VAL A 31 1.42 -10.24 -12.80
CA VAL A 31 0.13 -10.86 -12.49
C VAL A 31 -0.99 -9.98 -13.01
N GLN A 32 -2.08 -10.60 -13.38
CA GLN A 32 -3.33 -9.91 -13.71
C GLN A 32 -4.39 -10.34 -12.70
N ILE A 33 -5.04 -9.37 -12.08
CA ILE A 33 -6.13 -9.58 -11.13
C ILE A 33 -7.32 -8.71 -11.52
N ASP A 34 -8.52 -9.04 -11.03
CA ASP A 34 -9.74 -8.25 -11.24
C ASP A 34 -10.27 -7.77 -9.89
N PRO A 35 -9.85 -6.58 -9.42
CA PRO A 35 -10.31 -6.04 -8.15
C PRO A 35 -11.80 -5.71 -8.12
N ALA A 36 -12.42 -5.44 -9.27
CA ALA A 36 -13.85 -5.15 -9.32
C ALA A 36 -14.71 -6.41 -9.08
N ALA A 37 -14.21 -7.57 -9.47
CA ALA A 37 -14.86 -8.86 -9.21
C ALA A 37 -14.52 -9.44 -7.82
N ASN A 38 -13.62 -8.82 -7.06
CA ASN A 38 -13.20 -9.31 -5.74
C ASN A 38 -14.25 -8.95 -4.68
N THR A 39 -15.08 -9.93 -4.33
CA THR A 39 -16.12 -9.80 -3.28
C THR A 39 -15.67 -10.30 -1.90
N ALA A 40 -14.50 -10.93 -1.82
CA ALA A 40 -13.96 -11.41 -0.54
C ALA A 40 -13.40 -10.27 0.33
N LEU A 41 -13.14 -9.10 -0.27
CA LEU A 41 -12.55 -7.93 0.40
C LEU A 41 -11.18 -8.23 1.04
N GLU A 42 -10.42 -9.10 0.39
CA GLU A 42 -9.05 -9.46 0.74
C GLU A 42 -8.10 -9.14 -0.43
N GLY A 43 -6.92 -8.63 -0.12
CA GLY A 43 -5.99 -8.14 -1.13
C GLY A 43 -6.46 -6.81 -1.72
N LEU A 44 -6.40 -6.65 -3.04
CA LEU A 44 -6.89 -5.45 -3.74
C LEU A 44 -8.33 -5.66 -4.22
N TYR A 45 -9.23 -4.76 -3.87
CA TYR A 45 -10.63 -4.79 -4.26
C TYR A 45 -11.16 -3.38 -4.59
N GLN A 46 -12.36 -3.32 -5.14
CA GLN A 46 -13.04 -2.07 -5.44
C GLN A 46 -14.25 -1.88 -4.53
N SER A 47 -14.37 -0.70 -3.91
CA SER A 47 -15.50 -0.29 -3.10
C SER A 47 -16.00 1.09 -3.52
N SER A 48 -17.22 1.15 -4.07
CA SER A 48 -17.86 2.39 -4.51
C SER A 48 -16.97 3.23 -5.46
N GLY A 49 -16.32 2.57 -6.42
CA GLY A 49 -15.45 3.20 -7.41
C GLY A 49 -14.01 3.49 -6.94
N MET A 50 -13.72 3.27 -5.69
CA MET A 50 -12.37 3.41 -5.12
C MET A 50 -11.71 2.03 -5.03
N TYR A 51 -10.46 1.92 -5.43
CA TYR A 51 -9.61 0.75 -5.17
C TYR A 51 -8.94 0.89 -3.82
N CYS A 52 -8.95 -0.17 -3.04
CA CYS A 52 -8.27 -0.22 -1.75
C CYS A 52 -7.80 -1.64 -1.44
N THR A 53 -6.87 -1.75 -0.51
CA THR A 53 -6.32 -3.03 -0.07
C THR A 53 -6.77 -3.39 1.33
N GLN A 54 -6.92 -4.69 1.58
CA GLN A 54 -6.98 -5.30 2.91
C GLN A 54 -6.01 -6.47 2.90
N CYS A 55 -4.85 -6.31 3.50
CA CYS A 55 -3.77 -7.29 3.50
C CYS A 55 -3.60 -8.04 4.81
N GLU A 56 -4.16 -7.56 5.91
CA GLU A 56 -4.14 -8.27 7.19
C GLU A 56 -5.21 -9.38 7.20
N ALA A 57 -4.88 -10.63 7.58
CA ALA A 57 -3.55 -11.11 7.95
C ALA A 57 -2.76 -11.69 6.77
N GLU A 58 -3.39 -12.18 5.70
CA GLU A 58 -2.77 -12.93 4.58
C GLU A 58 -3.31 -12.48 3.22
N GLY A 59 -3.75 -11.20 3.11
CA GLY A 59 -4.35 -10.65 1.90
C GLY A 59 -3.34 -10.26 0.82
N PHE A 60 -2.08 -9.99 1.15
CA PHE A 60 -1.10 -9.58 0.14
C PHE A 60 -0.85 -10.66 -0.92
N ARG A 61 -0.88 -11.93 -0.53
CA ARG A 61 -0.79 -13.09 -1.45
C ARG A 61 -1.93 -13.18 -2.48
N LYS A 62 -3.03 -12.46 -2.26
CA LYS A 62 -4.14 -12.34 -3.20
C LYS A 62 -3.86 -11.32 -4.32
N ILE A 63 -2.83 -10.47 -4.12
CA ILE A 63 -2.42 -9.45 -5.09
C ILE A 63 -1.34 -10.02 -6.01
N THR A 64 -0.32 -10.65 -5.44
CA THR A 64 0.83 -11.16 -6.20
C THR A 64 1.51 -12.32 -5.50
N TYR A 65 2.43 -12.99 -6.21
CA TYR A 65 3.28 -14.04 -5.62
C TYR A 65 4.39 -13.42 -4.77
N TYR A 66 4.28 -13.61 -3.48
CA TYR A 66 5.19 -13.06 -2.48
C TYR A 66 5.30 -14.02 -1.28
N PRO A 67 6.43 -14.13 -0.58
CA PRO A 67 6.53 -14.86 0.67
C PRO A 67 5.81 -14.11 1.80
N ASP A 68 4.47 -14.12 1.73
CA ASP A 68 3.54 -13.36 2.58
C ASP A 68 3.45 -13.99 3.97
N ARG A 69 4.46 -13.74 4.79
CA ARG A 69 4.62 -14.22 6.15
C ARG A 69 5.02 -13.05 7.06
N PRO A 70 4.62 -13.03 8.33
CA PRO A 70 4.91 -11.92 9.25
C PRO A 70 6.40 -11.77 9.61
N ASP A 71 7.21 -12.83 9.41
CA ASP A 71 8.66 -12.81 9.63
C ASP A 71 9.47 -12.36 8.40
N VAL A 72 8.82 -12.17 7.25
CA VAL A 72 9.44 -11.63 6.03
C VAL A 72 9.25 -10.12 6.00
N MET A 73 10.32 -9.41 6.33
CA MET A 73 10.35 -7.96 6.43
C MET A 73 10.97 -7.35 5.18
N SER A 74 10.29 -6.39 4.55
CA SER A 74 10.74 -5.73 3.33
C SER A 74 10.44 -4.23 3.34
N THR A 75 11.25 -3.46 2.63
CA THR A 75 10.90 -2.10 2.20
C THR A 75 10.07 -2.17 0.93
N PHE A 76 9.24 -1.17 0.70
CA PHE A 76 8.36 -1.12 -0.46
C PHE A 76 8.58 0.14 -1.27
N THR A 77 8.76 -0.02 -2.57
CA THR A 77 8.64 1.08 -3.54
C THR A 77 7.48 0.75 -4.47
N VAL A 78 6.49 1.63 -4.50
CA VAL A 78 5.22 1.37 -5.20
C VAL A 78 4.98 2.48 -6.21
N ARG A 79 4.87 2.10 -7.48
CA ARG A 79 4.38 2.99 -8.52
C ARG A 79 2.97 2.58 -8.92
N ILE A 80 2.05 3.53 -8.80
CA ILE A 80 0.64 3.35 -9.18
C ILE A 80 0.42 4.17 -10.45
N ASN A 81 -0.12 3.53 -11.49
CA ASN A 81 -0.55 4.21 -12.70
C ASN A 81 -2.06 4.00 -12.85
N GLY A 82 -2.81 5.07 -13.05
CA GLY A 82 -4.26 5.02 -13.19
C GLY A 82 -4.88 6.41 -13.38
N PRO A 83 -6.14 6.47 -13.79
CA PRO A 83 -6.82 7.74 -14.12
C PRO A 83 -7.36 8.49 -12.89
N HIS A 84 -7.16 7.97 -11.67
CA HIS A 84 -7.72 8.54 -10.45
C HIS A 84 -6.94 9.76 -9.98
N SER A 85 -7.67 10.72 -9.39
CA SER A 85 -7.08 11.95 -8.84
C SER A 85 -6.20 11.72 -7.61
N THR A 86 -6.46 10.63 -6.88
CA THR A 86 -5.73 10.25 -5.65
C THR A 86 -5.16 8.85 -5.79
N LEU A 87 -3.83 8.73 -5.65
CA LEU A 87 -3.07 7.50 -5.73
C LEU A 87 -2.14 7.43 -4.52
N LEU A 88 -2.44 6.57 -3.54
CA LEU A 88 -1.74 6.51 -2.26
C LEU A 88 -1.17 5.12 -2.00
N SER A 89 -0.03 5.08 -1.32
CA SER A 89 0.55 3.86 -0.75
C SER A 89 1.29 4.18 0.55
N ASN A 90 1.91 3.15 1.16
CA ASN A 90 2.72 3.32 2.36
C ASN A 90 3.96 4.19 2.12
N GLY A 91 4.45 4.80 3.19
CA GLY A 91 5.69 5.55 3.20
C GLY A 91 5.56 6.99 2.74
N ASN A 92 6.61 7.50 2.11
CA ASN A 92 6.69 8.89 1.68
C ASN A 92 6.43 9.03 0.18
N PRO A 93 5.77 10.11 -0.27
CA PRO A 93 5.67 10.39 -1.70
C PRO A 93 7.05 10.72 -2.27
N VAL A 94 7.40 10.07 -3.37
CA VAL A 94 8.69 10.26 -4.07
C VAL A 94 8.51 11.16 -5.28
N ALA A 95 7.54 10.84 -6.11
CA ALA A 95 7.23 11.58 -7.33
C ALA A 95 5.79 11.31 -7.78
N SER A 96 5.26 12.24 -8.57
CA SER A 96 3.94 12.08 -9.18
C SER A 96 3.84 12.85 -10.50
N GLY A 97 2.84 12.51 -11.30
CA GLY A 97 2.53 13.18 -12.56
C GLY A 97 1.09 12.88 -12.99
N ASP A 98 0.75 13.23 -14.22
CA ASP A 98 -0.57 12.96 -14.77
C ASP A 98 -0.79 11.44 -14.86
N GLY A 99 -1.76 10.95 -14.10
CA GLY A 99 -2.14 9.53 -14.06
C GLY A 99 -1.13 8.60 -13.37
N TRP A 100 -0.23 9.09 -12.53
CA TRP A 100 0.66 8.22 -11.75
C TRP A 100 1.19 8.86 -10.46
N ALA A 101 1.54 8.01 -9.48
CA ALA A 101 2.26 8.39 -8.27
C ALA A 101 3.25 7.28 -7.86
N GLU A 102 4.34 7.68 -7.22
CA GLU A 102 5.36 6.78 -6.68
C GLU A 102 5.58 7.07 -5.20
N TRP A 103 5.60 6.01 -4.42
CA TRP A 103 5.74 6.00 -2.96
C TRP A 103 6.91 5.12 -2.56
N HIS A 104 7.65 5.52 -1.54
CA HIS A 104 8.70 4.70 -0.96
C HIS A 104 8.54 4.61 0.54
N ASP A 105 8.41 3.38 1.04
CA ASP A 105 8.38 3.06 2.45
C ASP A 105 9.73 2.44 2.85
N PRO A 106 10.62 3.22 3.49
CA PRO A 106 11.96 2.78 3.84
C PRO A 106 12.02 1.89 5.08
N TRP A 107 10.88 1.74 5.78
CA TRP A 107 10.82 1.00 7.03
C TRP A 107 10.45 -0.45 6.76
N PRO A 108 11.36 -1.42 7.02
CA PRO A 108 11.05 -2.82 6.83
C PRO A 108 9.80 -3.24 7.59
N LYS A 109 8.85 -3.83 6.89
CA LYS A 109 7.57 -4.30 7.43
C LYS A 109 7.11 -5.57 6.75
N PRO A 110 6.30 -6.41 7.44
CA PRO A 110 5.64 -7.54 6.79
C PRO A 110 4.57 -7.07 5.80
N ALA A 111 4.28 -7.89 4.79
CA ALA A 111 3.37 -7.54 3.71
C ALA A 111 1.91 -7.32 4.15
N TYR A 112 1.50 -7.82 5.32
CA TYR A 112 0.14 -7.57 5.82
C TYR A 112 -0.11 -6.08 6.14
N LEU A 113 0.93 -5.26 6.29
CA LEU A 113 0.83 -3.81 6.49
C LEU A 113 0.81 -3.02 5.17
N PHE A 114 0.94 -3.69 4.03
CA PHE A 114 0.87 -3.03 2.73
C PHE A 114 -0.49 -2.38 2.50
N ALA A 115 -0.49 -1.14 2.03
CA ALA A 115 -1.68 -0.40 1.68
C ALA A 115 -1.55 0.28 0.32
N LEU A 116 -2.63 0.25 -0.46
CA LEU A 116 -2.81 1.00 -1.70
C LEU A 116 -4.24 1.52 -1.74
N VAL A 117 -4.39 2.79 -2.10
CA VAL A 117 -5.68 3.42 -2.34
C VAL A 117 -5.61 4.21 -3.65
N ALA A 118 -6.62 4.02 -4.51
CA ALA A 118 -6.79 4.80 -5.72
C ALA A 118 -8.27 5.16 -5.91
N GLY A 119 -8.56 6.46 -6.04
CA GLY A 119 -9.94 6.91 -6.15
C GLY A 119 -10.07 8.42 -6.28
N GLU A 120 -11.32 8.88 -6.37
CA GLU A 120 -11.65 10.30 -6.31
C GLU A 120 -11.84 10.71 -4.85
N LEU A 121 -10.76 11.20 -4.23
CA LEU A 121 -10.75 11.60 -2.83
C LEU A 121 -10.30 13.04 -2.67
N ILE A 122 -10.75 13.67 -1.58
CA ILE A 122 -10.36 15.03 -1.19
C ILE A 122 -9.49 14.93 0.06
N ALA A 123 -8.31 15.56 0.01
CA ALA A 123 -7.43 15.67 1.16
C ALA A 123 -7.92 16.77 2.11
N HIS A 124 -8.05 16.44 3.39
CA HIS A 124 -8.24 17.41 4.47
C HIS A 124 -6.91 17.53 5.21
N PRO A 125 -6.15 18.61 4.99
CA PRO A 125 -4.80 18.75 5.52
C PRO A 125 -4.79 19.13 6.99
N GLY A 126 -3.71 18.76 7.67
CA GLY A 126 -3.37 19.14 9.02
C GLY A 126 -1.87 19.09 9.22
N GLU A 127 -1.42 19.49 10.39
CA GLU A 127 -0.02 19.50 10.78
C GLU A 127 0.11 19.09 12.24
N PHE A 128 1.17 18.35 12.54
CA PHE A 128 1.56 17.99 13.91
C PHE A 128 3.04 18.33 14.11
N THR A 129 3.37 18.97 15.23
CA THR A 129 4.76 19.22 15.62
C THR A 129 5.16 18.19 16.67
N THR A 130 6.14 17.36 16.35
CA THR A 130 6.68 16.34 17.25
C THR A 130 7.42 16.96 18.43
N MET A 131 7.67 16.18 19.51
CA MET A 131 8.38 16.65 20.70
C MET A 131 9.80 17.16 20.42
N ASN A 132 10.44 16.71 19.33
CA ASN A 132 11.75 17.20 18.90
C ASN A 132 11.67 18.39 17.93
N GLY A 133 10.47 18.97 17.74
CA GLY A 133 10.24 20.16 16.91
C GLY A 133 10.13 19.91 15.41
N ARG A 134 10.04 18.65 14.95
CA ARG A 134 9.82 18.34 13.55
C ARG A 134 8.35 18.54 13.18
N SER A 135 8.09 19.26 12.08
CA SER A 135 6.75 19.33 11.51
C SER A 135 6.44 18.06 10.71
N VAL A 136 5.22 17.54 10.85
CA VAL A 136 4.68 16.39 10.14
C VAL A 136 3.38 16.81 9.47
N ASP A 137 3.33 16.67 8.14
CA ASP A 137 2.12 16.88 7.36
C ASP A 137 1.14 15.72 7.57
N LEU A 138 -0.10 16.08 7.89
CA LEU A 138 -1.20 15.13 8.08
C LEU A 138 -2.24 15.33 6.99
N ASN A 139 -2.81 14.24 6.48
CA ASN A 139 -3.90 14.32 5.53
C ASN A 139 -4.95 13.25 5.84
N LEU A 140 -6.20 13.67 6.00
CA LEU A 140 -7.35 12.78 5.98
C LEU A 140 -7.96 12.81 4.57
N TYR A 141 -8.00 11.66 3.91
CA TYR A 141 -8.60 11.53 2.59
C TYR A 141 -10.03 11.02 2.72
N VAL A 142 -10.96 11.79 2.22
CA VAL A 142 -12.40 11.52 2.31
C VAL A 142 -13.07 11.60 0.94
N ARG A 143 -14.25 11.03 0.81
CA ARG A 143 -15.05 11.18 -0.39
C ARG A 143 -15.57 12.63 -0.51
N PRO A 144 -15.78 13.13 -1.73
CA PRO A 144 -16.43 14.41 -1.93
C PRO A 144 -17.76 14.50 -1.16
N GLY A 145 -17.95 15.59 -0.39
CA GLY A 145 -19.09 15.81 0.49
C GLY A 145 -18.91 15.40 1.94
N ASP A 146 -17.82 14.75 2.29
CA ASP A 146 -17.50 14.33 3.67
C ASP A 146 -16.47 15.24 4.36
N GLU A 147 -16.00 16.31 3.70
CA GLU A 147 -14.95 17.20 4.19
C GLU A 147 -15.29 17.84 5.54
N GLY A 148 -16.56 18.16 5.75
CA GLY A 148 -17.04 18.76 7.01
C GLY A 148 -17.01 17.81 8.22
N LYS A 149 -16.72 16.51 8.01
CA LYS A 149 -16.68 15.50 9.07
C LYS A 149 -15.27 15.24 9.60
N CYS A 150 -14.24 15.87 9.02
CA CYS A 150 -12.84 15.55 9.29
C CYS A 150 -12.31 16.14 10.59
N ALA A 151 -12.91 17.17 11.15
CA ALA A 151 -12.36 17.93 12.29
C ALA A 151 -12.06 17.06 13.52
N PHE A 152 -13.00 16.20 13.91
CA PHE A 152 -12.79 15.29 15.05
C PHE A 152 -11.70 14.26 14.75
N GLY A 153 -11.70 13.66 13.54
CA GLY A 153 -10.70 12.68 13.14
C GLY A 153 -9.28 13.27 13.11
N MET A 154 -9.13 14.50 12.61
CA MET A 154 -7.85 15.20 12.59
C MET A 154 -7.36 15.48 14.02
N GLN A 155 -8.25 15.90 14.92
CA GLN A 155 -7.85 16.12 16.31
C GLN A 155 -7.46 14.80 17.00
N ALA A 156 -8.25 13.74 16.82
CA ALA A 156 -7.94 12.43 17.37
C ALA A 156 -6.59 11.90 16.86
N LEU A 157 -6.26 12.11 15.58
CA LEU A 157 -4.95 11.75 15.02
C LEU A 157 -3.82 12.48 15.73
N LYS A 158 -3.95 13.80 15.91
CA LYS A 158 -2.94 14.62 16.63
C LYS A 158 -2.78 14.20 18.10
N ASP A 159 -3.88 13.90 18.77
CA ASP A 159 -3.87 13.46 20.17
C ASP A 159 -3.21 12.08 20.31
N SER A 160 -3.44 11.17 19.37
CA SER A 160 -2.80 9.85 19.32
C SER A 160 -1.30 9.97 19.07
N MET A 161 -0.88 10.81 18.12
CA MET A 161 0.55 11.06 17.87
C MET A 161 1.25 11.64 19.08
N LYS A 162 0.60 12.57 19.77
CA LYS A 162 1.13 13.15 21.02
C LYS A 162 1.28 12.09 22.11
N TRP A 163 0.28 11.23 22.25
CA TRP A 163 0.30 10.15 23.24
C TRP A 163 1.40 9.13 22.96
N ASP A 164 1.64 8.80 21.69
CA ASP A 164 2.70 7.87 21.28
C ASP A 164 4.11 8.42 21.55
N GLU A 165 4.26 9.74 21.68
CA GLU A 165 5.54 10.39 22.00
C GLU A 165 5.82 10.49 23.51
N GLU A 166 4.80 10.36 24.38
CA GLU A 166 4.89 10.45 25.86
C GLU A 166 5.24 9.09 26.49
#